data_fb11b58614ed2d6f3b59de15eba30b4f
#
_entry.id   fb11b58614ed2d6f3b59de15eba30b4f
#
_cell.length_a   1.000
_cell.length_b   1.000
_cell.length_c   1.000
_cell.angle_alpha   90.00
_cell.angle_beta   90.00
_cell.angle_gamma   90.00
#
_symmetry.space_group_name_H-M   'P 1'
#
loop_
_entity.id
_entity.type
_entity.pdbx_description
1 polymer ?
#
loop_
_entity_poly.entity_id
_entity_poly.type
_entity_poly.pdbx_seq_one_letter_code
_entity_poly.pdbx_strand_id
1 'polypeptide(L)'
;MLIITAMTAHAQDDPEYKMEIGVGTGLLTYEGDYNGNIFKESQPMASFMLRRVLSPWMALRLNAMFGKVKGSSDYVETKYPESLTEPYKFNRNLYDACLSYEYNFIPYGTGRDYRGAKKLVPFAFIGLGVVVSSGNGETKGAFNMPIGFGLKYKAGKRVNIGLEWAL
;
A
#
# COMPACT_ATOMS: atom_id res chain seq x y z
N MET A 1 -2.02 1.80 6.98
CA MET A 1 -2.35 2.28 5.63
C MET A 1 -3.48 1.43 5.06
N LEU A 2 -4.58 2.02 4.65
CA LEU A 2 -5.71 1.33 4.04
C LEU A 2 -5.75 1.69 2.55
N ILE A 3 -5.64 0.70 1.66
CA ILE A 3 -5.64 0.87 0.20
C ILE A 3 -6.83 0.11 -0.38
N ILE A 4 -7.65 0.79 -1.15
CA ILE A 4 -8.70 0.18 -1.98
C ILE A 4 -8.21 0.23 -3.43
N THR A 5 -8.00 -0.95 -4.03
CA THR A 5 -7.52 -1.07 -5.42
C THR A 5 -8.63 -1.59 -6.32
N ALA A 6 -8.85 -0.92 -7.44
CA ALA A 6 -9.67 -1.42 -8.54
C ALA A 6 -8.78 -1.77 -9.74
N MET A 7 -8.98 -2.94 -10.31
CA MET A 7 -8.14 -3.47 -11.38
C MET A 7 -8.96 -3.71 -12.65
N THR A 8 -8.44 -3.25 -13.78
CA THR A 8 -8.96 -3.60 -15.10
C THR A 8 -7.86 -4.27 -15.92
N ALA A 9 -8.13 -5.46 -16.45
CA ALA A 9 -7.21 -6.16 -17.35
C ALA A 9 -7.88 -6.39 -18.69
N HIS A 10 -7.18 -6.09 -19.77
CA HIS A 10 -7.60 -6.41 -21.15
C HIS A 10 -6.89 -7.65 -21.64
N ALA A 11 -7.62 -8.66 -22.11
CA ALA A 11 -7.04 -9.75 -22.89
C ALA A 11 -8.05 -10.61 -23.67
N GLN A 12 -7.54 -11.26 -24.69
CA GLN A 12 -8.21 -12.17 -25.64
C GLN A 12 -8.39 -13.60 -25.09
N ASP A 13 -9.19 -14.39 -25.75
CA ASP A 13 -9.71 -15.73 -25.44
C ASP A 13 -8.85 -16.65 -24.57
N ASP A 14 -9.49 -17.17 -23.50
CA ASP A 14 -9.01 -18.16 -22.52
C ASP A 14 -7.60 -17.92 -21.94
N PRO A 15 -7.33 -16.74 -21.50
CA PRO A 15 -6.01 -16.38 -21.06
C PRO A 15 -5.83 -16.58 -19.56
N GLU A 16 -4.78 -17.24 -19.22
CA GLU A 16 -4.12 -17.08 -17.94
C GLU A 16 -3.63 -15.63 -17.83
N TYR A 17 -4.39 -14.79 -17.13
CA TYR A 17 -3.96 -13.41 -16.90
C TYR A 17 -2.77 -13.39 -15.93
N LYS A 18 -1.57 -13.32 -16.49
CA LYS A 18 -0.33 -13.25 -15.70
C LYS A 18 0.02 -11.84 -15.25
N MET A 19 -0.61 -10.81 -15.84
CA MET A 19 -0.34 -9.41 -15.53
C MET A 19 -1.62 -8.69 -15.11
N GLU A 20 -1.54 -7.94 -14.02
CA GLU A 20 -2.63 -7.11 -13.51
C GLU A 20 -2.11 -5.69 -13.28
N ILE A 21 -2.95 -4.72 -13.64
CA ILE A 21 -2.69 -3.29 -13.41
C ILE A 21 -3.78 -2.80 -12.48
N GLY A 22 -3.39 -2.05 -11.45
CA GLY A 22 -4.32 -1.52 -10.47
C GLY A 22 -4.04 -0.06 -10.14
N VAL A 23 -5.10 0.62 -9.76
CA VAL A 23 -5.06 1.94 -9.13
C VAL A 23 -5.75 1.86 -7.78
N GLY A 24 -5.26 2.59 -6.81
CA GLY A 24 -5.80 2.55 -5.47
C GLY A 24 -5.83 3.92 -4.82
N THR A 25 -6.67 4.03 -3.82
CA THR A 25 -6.71 5.15 -2.90
C THR A 25 -6.77 4.64 -1.47
N GLY A 26 -6.28 5.42 -0.54
CA GLY A 26 -6.26 5.01 0.84
C GLY A 26 -5.90 6.14 1.78
N LEU A 27 -5.62 5.77 3.02
CA LEU A 27 -5.20 6.68 4.07
C LEU A 27 -3.77 6.33 4.48
N LEU A 28 -2.92 7.34 4.52
CA LEU A 28 -1.57 7.27 5.02
C LEU A 28 -1.55 7.91 6.41
N THR A 29 -1.05 7.17 7.38
CA THR A 29 -0.94 7.62 8.76
C THR A 29 0.51 7.52 9.20
N TYR A 30 0.98 8.55 9.88
CA TYR A 30 2.28 8.54 10.54
C TYR A 30 2.09 8.07 11.98
N GLU A 31 2.83 7.07 12.39
CA GLU A 31 2.94 6.61 13.77
C GLU A 31 4.38 6.86 14.25
N GLY A 32 4.53 7.63 15.30
CA GLY A 32 5.83 8.00 15.84
C GLY A 32 5.70 9.04 16.96
N ASP A 33 6.83 9.59 17.40
CA ASP A 33 6.93 10.49 18.56
C ASP A 33 6.03 11.74 18.50
N TYR A 34 5.44 12.04 17.33
CA TYR A 34 4.58 13.21 17.11
C TYR A 34 3.12 12.85 16.79
N ASN A 35 2.74 11.57 16.86
CA ASN A 35 1.35 11.16 16.71
C ASN A 35 1.10 9.85 17.44
N GLY A 36 0.42 9.91 18.57
CA GLY A 36 0.04 8.76 19.39
C GLY A 36 -1.31 8.12 19.01
N ASN A 37 -1.94 8.55 17.91
CA ASN A 37 -3.24 8.01 17.50
C ASN A 37 -3.29 7.79 15.99
N ILE A 38 -3.39 6.53 15.59
CA ILE A 38 -3.37 6.07 14.19
C ILE A 38 -4.44 6.74 13.31
N PHE A 39 -5.55 7.17 13.87
CA PHE A 39 -6.65 7.77 13.12
C PHE A 39 -6.62 9.30 13.08
N LYS A 40 -5.81 9.94 13.92
CA LYS A 40 -5.62 11.39 13.87
C LYS A 40 -4.59 11.72 12.78
N GLU A 41 -4.89 12.77 12.01
CA GLU A 41 -4.04 13.29 10.92
C GLU A 41 -3.80 12.31 9.75
N SER A 42 -4.67 11.30 9.56
CA SER A 42 -4.65 10.47 8.36
C SER A 42 -4.83 11.33 7.11
N GLN A 43 -3.95 11.15 6.13
CA GLN A 43 -3.99 11.91 4.89
C GLN A 43 -4.32 10.99 3.71
N PRO A 44 -5.06 11.49 2.71
CA PRO A 44 -5.36 10.70 1.52
C PRO A 44 -4.09 10.41 0.73
N MET A 45 -4.06 9.22 0.15
CA MET A 45 -3.01 8.79 -0.77
C MET A 45 -3.59 8.17 -2.02
N ALA A 46 -2.81 8.20 -3.09
CA ALA A 46 -3.07 7.48 -4.33
C ALA A 46 -1.95 6.46 -4.58
N SER A 47 -2.29 5.34 -5.20
CA SER A 47 -1.33 4.31 -5.57
C SER A 47 -1.58 3.77 -6.96
N PHE A 48 -0.49 3.32 -7.59
CA PHE A 48 -0.49 2.57 -8.83
C PHE A 48 0.21 1.24 -8.60
N MET A 49 -0.32 0.18 -9.16
CA MET A 49 0.19 -1.17 -8.97
C MET A 49 0.29 -1.91 -10.29
N LEU A 50 1.41 -2.57 -10.48
CA LEU A 50 1.63 -3.57 -11.51
C LEU A 50 1.94 -4.90 -10.84
N ARG A 51 1.12 -5.93 -11.09
CA ARG A 51 1.27 -7.25 -10.49
C ARG A 51 1.52 -8.29 -11.57
N ARG A 52 2.50 -9.14 -11.35
CA ARG A 52 2.74 -10.35 -12.15
C ARG A 52 2.42 -11.58 -11.31
N VAL A 53 1.41 -12.32 -11.71
CA VAL A 53 1.04 -13.59 -11.09
C VAL A 53 2.06 -14.65 -11.55
N LEU A 54 2.80 -15.22 -10.62
CA LEU A 54 3.80 -16.26 -10.87
C LEU A 54 3.18 -17.65 -10.75
N SER A 55 2.28 -17.81 -9.79
CA SER A 55 1.52 -19.03 -9.54
C SER A 55 0.20 -18.68 -8.83
N PRO A 56 -0.73 -19.63 -8.66
CA PRO A 56 -1.95 -19.39 -7.87
C PRO A 56 -1.70 -18.87 -6.45
N TRP A 57 -0.54 -19.17 -5.91
CA TRP A 57 -0.16 -18.85 -4.54
C TRP A 57 0.78 -17.63 -4.42
N MET A 58 1.42 -17.25 -5.52
CA MET A 58 2.53 -16.28 -5.49
C MET A 58 2.40 -15.25 -6.60
N ALA A 59 2.69 -13.99 -6.24
CA ALA A 59 2.80 -12.91 -7.21
C ALA A 59 3.94 -11.95 -6.85
N LEU A 60 4.48 -11.30 -7.87
CA LEU A 60 5.40 -10.18 -7.73
C LEU A 60 4.66 -8.90 -8.05
N ARG A 61 4.84 -7.87 -7.24
CA ARG A 61 4.09 -6.63 -7.33
C ARG A 61 5.03 -5.42 -7.25
N LEU A 62 4.92 -4.54 -8.23
CA LEU A 62 5.53 -3.22 -8.20
C LEU A 62 4.45 -2.21 -7.82
N ASN A 63 4.66 -1.46 -6.76
CA ASN A 63 3.80 -0.40 -6.29
C ASN A 63 4.51 0.95 -6.41
N ALA A 64 3.77 1.95 -6.86
CA ALA A 64 4.13 3.35 -6.71
C ALA A 64 3.02 4.04 -5.91
N MET A 65 3.39 4.81 -4.90
CA MET A 65 2.45 5.51 -4.03
C MET A 65 2.83 6.99 -3.94
N PHE A 66 1.79 7.81 -3.91
CA PHE A 66 1.88 9.24 -3.68
C PHE A 66 0.90 9.64 -2.58
N GLY A 67 1.39 10.38 -1.58
CA GLY A 67 0.56 10.84 -0.48
C GLY A 67 1.17 12.01 0.26
N LYS A 68 0.46 12.48 1.28
CA LYS A 68 0.95 13.49 2.22
C LYS A 68 1.02 12.90 3.61
N VAL A 69 2.00 13.33 4.37
CA VAL A 69 2.14 12.98 5.78
C VAL A 69 2.17 14.26 6.58
N LYS A 70 1.34 14.31 7.61
CA LYS A 70 1.31 15.40 8.59
C LYS A 70 1.56 14.82 9.97
N GLY A 71 2.17 15.60 10.81
CA GLY A 71 2.30 15.31 12.23
C GLY A 71 2.38 16.59 13.03
N SER A 72 1.80 16.56 14.22
CA SER A 72 1.82 17.68 15.17
C SER A 72 2.11 17.19 16.57
N SER A 73 3.01 17.87 17.27
CA SER A 73 3.29 17.57 18.67
C SER A 73 2.19 18.03 19.65
N ASP A 74 1.12 18.69 19.16
CA ASP A 74 0.00 19.14 19.99
C ASP A 74 -0.76 17.99 20.67
N TYR A 75 -0.62 16.77 20.18
CA TYR A 75 -1.40 15.59 20.60
C TYR A 75 -0.60 14.53 21.35
N VAL A 76 0.66 14.81 21.64
CA VAL A 76 1.54 13.89 22.36
C VAL A 76 2.16 14.61 23.54
N GLU A 77 2.04 14.05 24.74
CA GLU A 77 2.86 14.45 25.87
C GLU A 77 4.31 14.05 25.59
N THR A 78 5.04 14.95 24.94
CA THR A 78 6.45 14.71 24.66
C THR A 78 7.24 14.87 25.93
N LYS A 79 8.00 13.84 26.31
CA LYS A 79 9.02 13.89 27.39
C LYS A 79 10.30 14.62 26.96
N TYR A 80 10.26 15.40 25.88
CA TYR A 80 11.38 16.22 25.45
C TYR A 80 11.43 17.50 26.25
N PRO A 81 12.65 18.00 26.55
CA PRO A 81 12.82 19.10 27.48
C PRO A 81 12.04 20.34 27.04
N GLU A 82 11.57 21.08 28.03
CA GLU A 82 10.72 22.29 27.98
C GLU A 82 11.21 23.44 27.07
N SER A 83 12.21 23.22 26.23
CA SER A 83 12.76 24.20 25.30
C SER A 83 11.98 24.41 24.00
N LEU A 84 10.95 23.58 23.70
CA LEU A 84 10.07 23.78 22.57
C LEU A 84 8.80 24.50 23.02
N THR A 85 8.87 25.82 23.05
CA THR A 85 7.76 26.73 23.42
C THR A 85 6.65 26.73 22.35
N GLU A 86 6.86 26.11 21.20
CA GLU A 86 5.87 26.01 20.10
C GLU A 86 5.73 24.57 19.59
N PRO A 87 4.50 24.12 19.31
CA PRO A 87 4.28 22.80 18.78
C PRO A 87 4.94 22.63 17.41
N TYR A 88 5.75 21.61 17.28
CA TYR A 88 6.38 21.27 16.00
C TYR A 88 5.34 20.65 15.05
N LYS A 89 5.14 21.27 13.90
CA LYS A 89 4.23 20.80 12.84
C LYS A 89 5.00 20.54 11.57
N PHE A 90 4.78 19.39 10.98
CA PHE A 90 5.34 19.10 9.67
C PHE A 90 4.26 18.65 8.68
N ASN A 91 4.46 19.02 7.42
CA ASN A 91 3.65 18.59 6.29
C ASN A 91 4.61 18.26 5.15
N ARG A 92 4.64 16.98 4.76
CA ARG A 92 5.56 16.51 3.72
C ARG A 92 4.81 15.71 2.67
N ASN A 93 5.19 15.90 1.41
CA ASN A 93 4.79 15.01 0.34
C ASN A 93 5.64 13.74 0.39
N LEU A 94 5.00 12.60 0.24
CA LEU A 94 5.63 11.29 0.25
C LEU A 94 5.45 10.61 -1.09
N TYR A 95 6.55 10.14 -1.65
CA TYR A 95 6.62 9.32 -2.85
C TYR A 95 7.27 8.00 -2.48
N ASP A 96 6.63 6.91 -2.79
CA ASP A 96 7.14 5.57 -2.50
C ASP A 96 7.13 4.72 -3.76
N ALA A 97 8.18 3.94 -3.95
CA ALA A 97 8.26 2.92 -4.99
C ALA A 97 8.79 1.63 -4.37
N CYS A 98 8.02 0.56 -4.46
CA CYS A 98 8.28 -0.68 -3.77
C CYS A 98 8.05 -1.89 -4.67
N LEU A 99 8.97 -2.85 -4.63
CA LEU A 99 8.83 -4.18 -5.18
C LEU A 99 8.47 -5.15 -4.05
N SER A 100 7.33 -5.82 -4.15
CA SER A 100 6.81 -6.71 -3.11
C SER A 100 6.58 -8.12 -3.66
N TYR A 101 6.91 -9.09 -2.84
CA TYR A 101 6.49 -10.48 -3.01
C TYR A 101 5.18 -10.70 -2.25
N GLU A 102 4.21 -11.31 -2.90
CA GLU A 102 2.87 -11.53 -2.39
C GLU A 102 2.59 -13.02 -2.33
N TYR A 103 2.06 -13.48 -1.19
CA TYR A 103 1.62 -14.84 -0.95
C TYR A 103 0.12 -14.87 -0.71
N ASN A 104 -0.61 -15.65 -1.52
CA ASN A 104 -2.04 -15.87 -1.40
C ASN A 104 -2.29 -17.12 -0.55
N PHE A 105 -3.12 -17.02 0.50
CA PHE A 105 -3.47 -18.17 1.37
C PHE A 105 -4.49 -19.12 0.73
N ILE A 106 -5.10 -18.69 -0.36
CA ILE A 106 -6.05 -19.48 -1.15
C ILE A 106 -5.67 -19.28 -2.62
N PRO A 107 -5.81 -20.32 -3.49
CA PRO A 107 -5.48 -20.19 -4.90
C PRO A 107 -6.20 -19.01 -5.55
N TYR A 108 -5.43 -18.16 -6.19
CA TYR A 108 -5.90 -16.97 -6.88
C TYR A 108 -5.51 -17.03 -8.35
N GLY A 109 -6.41 -16.64 -9.22
CA GLY A 109 -6.12 -16.52 -10.65
C GLY A 109 -7.32 -16.76 -11.54
N THR A 110 -7.03 -16.87 -12.84
CA THR A 110 -8.01 -17.14 -13.92
C THR A 110 -7.39 -18.13 -14.88
N GLY A 111 -8.21 -18.98 -15.52
CA GLY A 111 -7.75 -19.95 -16.50
C GLY A 111 -7.95 -21.40 -16.04
N ARG A 112 -7.46 -22.30 -16.86
CA ARG A 112 -7.67 -23.75 -16.72
C ARG A 112 -6.96 -24.32 -15.48
N ASP A 113 -5.80 -23.81 -15.17
CA ASP A 113 -4.97 -24.25 -14.04
C ASP A 113 -5.47 -23.71 -12.69
N TYR A 114 -6.38 -22.75 -12.73
CA TYR A 114 -6.96 -22.11 -11.54
C TYR A 114 -8.35 -22.63 -11.20
N ARG A 115 -8.66 -23.89 -11.56
CA ARG A 115 -9.90 -24.54 -11.17
C ARG A 115 -9.98 -24.61 -9.65
N GLY A 116 -11.01 -23.99 -9.05
CA GLY A 116 -11.18 -23.90 -7.60
C GLY A 116 -10.74 -22.56 -6.99
N ALA A 117 -10.30 -21.58 -7.79
CA ALA A 117 -10.04 -20.24 -7.30
C ALA A 117 -11.29 -19.64 -6.65
N LYS A 118 -11.16 -19.18 -5.42
CA LYS A 118 -12.26 -18.56 -4.68
C LYS A 118 -12.35 -17.08 -5.03
N LYS A 119 -13.56 -16.51 -4.86
CA LYS A 119 -13.79 -15.09 -5.11
C LYS A 119 -13.09 -14.18 -4.11
N LEU A 120 -12.94 -14.63 -2.85
CA LEU A 120 -12.29 -13.89 -1.79
C LEU A 120 -10.98 -14.61 -1.42
N VAL A 121 -9.87 -13.91 -1.52
CA VAL A 121 -8.53 -14.44 -1.29
C VAL A 121 -7.78 -13.54 -0.33
N PRO A 122 -7.49 -14.01 0.88
CA PRO A 122 -6.57 -13.34 1.78
C PRO A 122 -5.14 -13.54 1.28
N PHE A 123 -4.31 -12.51 1.47
CA PHE A 123 -2.90 -12.54 1.09
C PHE A 123 -2.05 -11.74 2.08
N ALA A 124 -0.79 -12.07 2.13
CA ALA A 124 0.24 -11.29 2.82
C ALA A 124 1.32 -10.89 1.82
N PHE A 125 2.05 -9.83 2.11
CA PHE A 125 3.15 -9.39 1.28
C PHE A 125 4.29 -8.81 2.10
N ILE A 126 5.48 -8.90 1.55
CA ILE A 126 6.68 -8.25 2.04
C ILE A 126 7.40 -7.64 0.84
N GLY A 127 8.00 -6.47 1.02
CA GLY A 127 8.65 -5.77 -0.07
C GLY A 127 9.92 -5.06 0.33
N LEU A 128 10.60 -4.53 -0.66
CA LEU A 128 11.72 -3.61 -0.54
C LEU A 128 11.44 -2.42 -1.44
N GLY A 129 11.68 -1.23 -0.94
CA GLY A 129 11.39 -0.01 -1.67
C GLY A 129 12.24 1.16 -1.26
N VAL A 130 11.94 2.26 -1.91
CA VAL A 130 12.52 3.56 -1.62
C VAL A 130 11.41 4.56 -1.41
N VAL A 131 11.52 5.34 -0.36
CA VAL A 131 10.62 6.41 -0.03
C VAL A 131 11.36 7.74 -0.11
N VAL A 132 10.74 8.71 -0.76
CA VAL A 132 11.22 10.08 -0.86
C VAL A 132 10.23 11.00 -0.20
N SER A 133 10.68 11.75 0.78
CA SER A 133 9.91 12.75 1.50
C SER A 133 10.39 14.14 1.14
N SER A 134 9.49 14.98 0.64
CA SER A 134 9.79 16.36 0.25
C SER A 134 8.91 17.34 1.01
N GLY A 135 9.53 18.33 1.65
CA GLY A 135 8.85 19.41 2.39
C GLY A 135 9.81 20.42 2.98
N ASN A 136 9.36 21.65 3.16
CA ASN A 136 10.12 22.77 3.74
C ASN A 136 11.49 23.04 3.08
N GLY A 137 11.61 22.80 1.75
CA GLY A 137 12.88 22.98 1.03
C GLY A 137 13.87 21.84 1.15
N GLU A 138 13.58 20.81 1.94
CA GLU A 138 14.42 19.63 2.09
C GLU A 138 13.77 18.40 1.44
N THR A 139 14.60 17.61 0.76
CA THR A 139 14.21 16.29 0.23
C THR A 139 15.07 15.23 0.90
N LYS A 140 14.42 14.23 1.50
CA LYS A 140 15.10 13.12 2.16
C LYS A 140 14.61 11.80 1.54
N GLY A 141 15.54 10.92 1.21
CA GLY A 141 15.26 9.58 0.73
C GLY A 141 15.65 8.55 1.79
N ALA A 142 14.87 7.47 1.86
CA ALA A 142 15.16 6.33 2.72
C ALA A 142 14.76 5.02 2.04
N PHE A 143 15.38 3.92 2.47
CA PHE A 143 14.89 2.58 2.14
C PHE A 143 13.75 2.22 3.07
N ASN A 144 12.77 1.51 2.55
CA ASN A 144 11.68 0.94 3.32
C ASN A 144 11.52 -0.56 3.03
N MET A 145 10.95 -1.26 3.98
CA MET A 145 10.59 -2.67 3.86
C MET A 145 9.14 -2.85 4.29
N PRO A 146 8.17 -2.57 3.40
CA PRO A 146 6.78 -2.72 3.73
C PRO A 146 6.42 -4.19 3.95
N ILE A 147 5.68 -4.44 5.01
CA ILE A 147 5.04 -5.71 5.30
C ILE A 147 3.55 -5.48 5.51
N GLY A 148 2.71 -6.36 5.01
CA GLY A 148 1.29 -6.18 5.17
C GLY A 148 0.47 -7.40 4.77
N PHE A 149 -0.82 -7.24 4.93
CA PHE A 149 -1.82 -8.25 4.56
C PHE A 149 -3.03 -7.57 3.92
N GLY A 150 -3.82 -8.36 3.22
CA GLY A 150 -5.02 -7.84 2.58
C GLY A 150 -5.98 -8.92 2.14
N LEU A 151 -7.06 -8.45 1.56
CA LEU A 151 -8.11 -9.28 0.97
C LEU A 151 -8.33 -8.85 -0.48
N LYS A 152 -8.38 -9.82 -1.38
CA LYS A 152 -8.76 -9.63 -2.78
C LYS A 152 -10.13 -10.22 -3.02
N TYR A 153 -10.98 -9.45 -3.66
CA TYR A 153 -12.29 -9.90 -4.09
C TYR A 153 -12.39 -9.84 -5.62
N LYS A 154 -12.67 -10.97 -6.22
CA LYS A 154 -12.88 -11.08 -7.67
C LYS A 154 -14.31 -10.64 -8.00
N ALA A 155 -14.47 -9.36 -8.37
CA ALA A 155 -15.75 -8.77 -8.71
C ALA A 155 -16.25 -9.18 -10.10
N GLY A 156 -15.35 -9.55 -11.01
CA GLY A 156 -15.69 -9.96 -12.36
C GLY A 156 -14.60 -10.83 -13.01
N LYS A 157 -14.77 -11.14 -14.27
CA LYS A 157 -13.76 -11.92 -15.02
C LYS A 157 -12.41 -11.19 -15.11
N ARG A 158 -12.44 -9.85 -15.11
CA ARG A 158 -11.28 -8.97 -15.32
C ARG A 158 -11.15 -7.88 -14.27
N VAL A 159 -12.02 -7.86 -13.24
CA VAL A 159 -12.05 -6.83 -12.23
C VAL A 159 -11.86 -7.45 -10.87
N ASN A 160 -10.86 -6.99 -10.15
CA ASN A 160 -10.57 -7.38 -8.78
C ASN A 160 -10.60 -6.12 -7.89
N ILE A 161 -11.12 -6.27 -6.69
CA ILE A 161 -11.14 -5.23 -5.66
C ILE A 161 -10.28 -5.74 -4.52
N GLY A 162 -9.37 -4.92 -4.02
CA GLY A 162 -8.47 -5.26 -2.92
C GLY A 162 -8.58 -4.28 -1.77
N LEU A 163 -8.45 -4.81 -0.56
CA LEU A 163 -8.29 -4.07 0.67
C LEU A 163 -6.96 -4.49 1.28
N GLU A 164 -6.10 -3.53 1.61
CA GLU A 164 -4.76 -3.79 2.09
C GLU A 164 -4.43 -2.95 3.31
N TRP A 165 -3.70 -3.56 4.23
CA TRP A 165 -3.05 -2.88 5.34
C TRP A 165 -1.55 -3.17 5.30
N ALA A 166 -0.73 -2.12 5.34
CA ALA A 166 0.73 -2.20 5.37
C ALA A 166 1.31 -1.33 6.48
N LEU A 167 2.41 -1.80 7.01
CA LEU A 167 3.28 -1.10 7.96
C LEU A 167 4.61 -0.80 7.27
#